data_ccbecfa2c969475347fd7e83beca467e
#
_entry.id   ccbecfa2c969475347fd7e83beca467e
#
_cell.length_a   1.000
_cell.length_b   1.000
_cell.length_c   1.000
_cell.angle_alpha   90.00
_cell.angle_beta   90.00
_cell.angle_gamma   90.00
#
_symmetry.space_group_name_H-M   'P 1'
#
loop_
_entity.id
_entity.type
_entity.pdbx_description
1 polymer ?
#
loop_
_entity_poly.entity_id
_entity_poly.type
_entity_poly.pdbx_seq_one_letter_code
_entity_poly.pdbx_strand_id
1 'polypeptide(L)'
;EILTMYLNNAYFGNGVWGVEDASQKYFGTSAANLTVDEAATLAGMLKGPEIYNPIDNIQNATNRRNTVLANMVDDKKLSQADADSAAGVDMASRLDDTYQGTGDDYKYPSYFDAVIEEATKTYGLSEDEIVKNGYKIYTEMDANSQANMQQTYENTYLFPTSESDGSTAQSASVALDPTTGAVRGLVGRVGGTSDTTFRNFNYATQGKRSPGSTIKPLVVYACLLY
;
A
#
# COMPACT_ATOMS: atom_id res chain seq x y z
N GLU A 1 -14.46 15.63 17.56
CA GLU A 1 -14.20 14.19 17.78
C GLU A 1 -14.64 13.35 16.56
N ILE A 2 -15.91 13.38 16.08
CA ILE A 2 -16.37 12.61 14.90
C ILE A 2 -15.59 13.02 13.64
N LEU A 3 -15.43 14.31 13.36
CA LEU A 3 -14.69 14.77 12.19
C LEU A 3 -13.21 14.36 12.23
N THR A 4 -12.59 14.43 13.41
CA THR A 4 -11.20 13.98 13.61
C THR A 4 -11.06 12.49 13.34
N MET A 5 -11.97 11.68 13.88
CA MET A 5 -11.99 10.23 13.61
C MET A 5 -12.17 9.93 12.13
N TYR A 6 -13.10 10.63 11.46
CA TYR A 6 -13.34 10.46 10.03
C TYR A 6 -12.11 10.79 9.21
N LEU A 7 -11.51 11.98 9.42
CA LEU A 7 -10.35 12.42 8.65
C LEU A 7 -9.11 11.56 8.86
N ASN A 8 -8.92 11.01 10.07
CA ASN A 8 -7.78 10.15 10.37
C ASN A 8 -7.94 8.72 9.81
N ASN A 9 -9.14 8.31 9.42
CA ASN A 9 -9.41 6.97 8.90
C ASN A 9 -9.94 6.97 7.46
N ALA A 10 -10.08 8.12 6.82
CA ALA A 10 -10.55 8.20 5.44
C ALA A 10 -9.43 7.74 4.48
N TYR A 11 -9.83 7.04 3.42
CA TYR A 11 -8.94 6.65 2.35
C TYR A 11 -8.78 7.77 1.32
N PHE A 12 -7.55 8.08 0.94
CA PHE A 12 -7.21 9.15 0.02
C PHE A 12 -6.55 8.66 -1.29
N GLY A 13 -6.66 7.40 -1.63
CA GLY A 13 -6.01 6.83 -2.82
C GLY A 13 -4.54 6.46 -2.59
N ASN A 14 -3.95 5.73 -3.54
CA ASN A 14 -2.54 5.28 -3.50
C ASN A 14 -2.12 4.59 -2.18
N GLY A 15 -3.05 3.85 -1.55
CA GLY A 15 -2.77 3.15 -0.30
C GLY A 15 -2.68 4.05 0.93
N VAL A 16 -3.05 5.33 0.83
CA VAL A 16 -2.88 6.31 1.91
C VAL A 16 -4.18 6.51 2.70
N TRP A 17 -4.08 6.38 3.99
CA TRP A 17 -5.18 6.53 4.95
C TRP A 17 -4.88 7.66 5.93
N GLY A 18 -5.88 8.48 6.19
CA GLY A 18 -5.75 9.64 7.07
C GLY A 18 -5.25 10.89 6.37
N VAL A 19 -5.77 12.03 6.83
CA VAL A 19 -5.51 13.34 6.20
C VAL A 19 -4.06 13.80 6.37
N GLU A 20 -3.38 13.42 7.45
CA GLU A 20 -1.98 13.78 7.68
C GLU A 20 -1.07 13.11 6.66
N ASP A 21 -1.22 11.80 6.50
CA ASP A 21 -0.44 11.02 5.54
C ASP A 21 -0.75 11.44 4.09
N ALA A 22 -2.02 11.74 3.79
CA ALA A 22 -2.42 12.27 2.49
C ALA A 22 -1.79 13.63 2.20
N SER A 23 -1.68 14.51 3.21
CA SER A 23 -1.03 15.82 3.07
C SER A 23 0.45 15.68 2.72
N GLN A 24 1.14 14.75 3.36
CA GLN A 24 2.54 14.45 3.07
C GLN A 24 2.72 13.77 1.71
N LYS A 25 1.80 12.85 1.35
CA LYS A 25 1.84 12.13 0.07
C LYS A 25 1.65 13.03 -1.13
N TYR A 26 0.69 13.94 -1.05
CA TYR A 26 0.32 14.76 -2.20
C TYR A 26 0.99 16.11 -2.24
N PHE A 27 1.31 16.68 -1.06
CA PHE A 27 1.75 18.07 -0.96
C PHE A 27 3.02 18.30 -0.11
N GLY A 28 3.64 17.24 0.39
CA GLY A 28 4.87 17.34 1.16
C GLY A 28 4.77 18.16 2.44
N THR A 29 3.56 18.33 2.98
CA THR A 29 3.31 19.15 4.16
C THR A 29 2.40 18.46 5.17
N SER A 30 2.38 18.97 6.40
CA SER A 30 1.43 18.53 7.43
C SER A 30 0.01 19.05 7.13
N ALA A 31 -1.02 18.29 7.52
CA ALA A 31 -2.41 18.68 7.35
C ALA A 31 -2.75 20.05 7.99
N ALA A 32 -2.05 20.43 9.05
CA ALA A 32 -2.21 21.74 9.69
C ALA A 32 -1.71 22.93 8.84
N ASN A 33 -0.85 22.67 7.87
CA ASN A 33 -0.22 23.68 7.02
C ASN A 33 -0.78 23.72 5.60
N LEU A 34 -1.80 22.93 5.30
CA LEU A 34 -2.43 22.90 3.98
C LEU A 34 -2.95 24.29 3.59
N THR A 35 -2.69 24.67 2.37
CA THR A 35 -3.32 25.83 1.74
C THR A 35 -4.78 25.52 1.37
N VAL A 36 -5.56 26.55 1.03
CA VAL A 36 -6.98 26.37 0.71
C VAL A 36 -7.18 25.46 -0.51
N ASP A 37 -6.34 25.60 -1.53
CA ASP A 37 -6.38 24.76 -2.75
C ASP A 37 -6.01 23.30 -2.47
N GLU A 38 -5.02 23.06 -1.62
CA GLU A 38 -4.61 21.70 -1.20
C GLU A 38 -5.69 21.03 -0.33
N ALA A 39 -6.21 21.75 0.66
CA ALA A 39 -7.29 21.25 1.51
C ALA A 39 -8.56 20.91 0.69
N ALA A 40 -8.92 21.81 -0.27
CA ALA A 40 -10.06 21.56 -1.17
C ALA A 40 -9.83 20.35 -2.09
N THR A 41 -8.58 20.10 -2.48
CA THR A 41 -8.22 18.89 -3.26
C THR A 41 -8.45 17.63 -2.45
N LEU A 42 -7.89 17.53 -1.24
CA LEU A 42 -8.08 16.37 -0.38
C LEU A 42 -9.57 16.14 -0.04
N ALA A 43 -10.29 17.21 0.31
CA ALA A 43 -11.74 17.11 0.53
C ALA A 43 -12.49 16.60 -0.72
N GLY A 44 -12.05 17.03 -1.90
CA GLY A 44 -12.59 16.59 -3.17
C GLY A 44 -12.36 15.11 -3.45
N MET A 45 -11.18 14.59 -3.08
CA MET A 45 -10.79 13.20 -3.27
C MET A 45 -11.68 12.21 -2.51
N LEU A 46 -12.24 12.60 -1.36
CA LEU A 46 -13.10 11.71 -0.55
C LEU A 46 -14.35 11.18 -1.30
N LYS A 47 -14.75 11.84 -2.38
CA LYS A 47 -15.86 11.36 -3.22
C LYS A 47 -15.49 10.13 -4.05
N GLY A 48 -14.22 9.99 -4.41
CA GLY A 48 -13.69 8.90 -5.23
C GLY A 48 -12.18 9.02 -5.31
N PRO A 49 -11.45 8.49 -4.31
CA PRO A 49 -10.01 8.72 -4.16
C PRO A 49 -9.20 8.33 -5.39
N GLU A 50 -9.51 7.22 -6.04
CA GLU A 50 -8.81 6.77 -7.25
C GLU A 50 -9.15 7.61 -8.50
N ILE A 51 -10.34 8.21 -8.53
CA ILE A 51 -10.81 9.01 -9.68
C ILE A 51 -10.24 10.43 -9.63
N TYR A 52 -10.13 10.98 -8.41
CA TYR A 52 -9.74 12.38 -8.18
C TYR A 52 -8.33 12.52 -7.58
N ASN A 53 -7.52 11.49 -7.70
CA ASN A 53 -6.12 11.49 -7.30
C ASN A 53 -5.30 12.42 -8.21
N PRO A 54 -4.63 13.45 -7.68
CA PRO A 54 -3.91 14.42 -8.49
C PRO A 54 -2.62 13.88 -9.12
N ILE A 55 -2.05 12.79 -8.59
CA ILE A 55 -0.88 12.13 -9.20
C ILE A 55 -1.29 11.41 -10.47
N ASP A 56 -2.38 10.64 -10.43
CA ASP A 56 -2.82 9.80 -11.55
C ASP A 56 -3.74 10.55 -12.51
N ASN A 57 -4.54 11.50 -12.01
CA ASN A 57 -5.59 12.20 -12.75
C ASN A 57 -5.68 13.68 -12.44
N ILE A 58 -4.64 14.43 -12.77
CA ILE A 58 -4.50 15.84 -12.43
C ILE A 58 -5.70 16.71 -12.90
N GLN A 59 -6.25 16.43 -14.08
CA GLN A 59 -7.37 17.17 -14.61
C GLN A 59 -8.67 16.92 -13.82
N ASN A 60 -8.93 15.67 -13.46
CA ASN A 60 -10.09 15.31 -12.63
C ASN A 60 -9.96 15.90 -11.22
N ALA A 61 -8.76 15.84 -10.64
CA ALA A 61 -8.46 16.44 -9.34
C ALA A 61 -8.69 17.96 -9.36
N THR A 62 -8.17 18.66 -10.38
CA THR A 62 -8.36 20.11 -10.55
C THR A 62 -9.84 20.48 -10.67
N ASN A 63 -10.60 19.79 -11.51
CA ASN A 63 -12.03 20.03 -11.69
C ASN A 63 -12.80 19.77 -10.39
N ARG A 64 -12.43 18.73 -9.66
CA ARG A 64 -13.06 18.40 -8.39
C ARG A 64 -12.72 19.39 -7.29
N ARG A 65 -11.46 19.83 -7.19
CA ARG A 65 -11.04 20.94 -6.31
C ARG A 65 -11.88 22.19 -6.55
N ASN A 66 -12.01 22.59 -7.80
CA ASN A 66 -12.76 23.81 -8.14
C ASN A 66 -14.26 23.67 -7.79
N THR A 67 -14.84 22.47 -7.88
CA THR A 67 -16.20 22.20 -7.39
C THR A 67 -16.29 22.38 -5.86
N VAL A 68 -15.29 21.90 -5.10
CA VAL A 68 -15.26 22.08 -3.64
C VAL A 68 -15.15 23.57 -3.28
N LEU A 69 -14.26 24.31 -3.95
CA LEU A 69 -14.11 25.75 -3.72
C LEU A 69 -15.41 26.52 -4.00
N ALA A 70 -16.12 26.21 -5.08
CA ALA A 70 -17.42 26.81 -5.39
C ALA A 70 -18.46 26.54 -4.29
N ASN A 71 -18.54 25.28 -3.82
CA ASN A 71 -19.44 24.93 -2.70
C ASN A 71 -19.09 25.68 -1.42
N MET A 72 -17.79 25.90 -1.14
CA MET A 72 -17.37 26.69 0.03
C MET A 72 -17.79 28.15 -0.08
N VAL A 73 -17.83 28.72 -1.28
CA VAL A 73 -18.36 30.08 -1.51
C VAL A 73 -19.87 30.11 -1.30
N ASP A 74 -20.61 29.15 -1.87
CA ASP A 74 -22.07 29.05 -1.72
C ASP A 74 -22.47 28.92 -0.24
N ASP A 75 -21.70 28.13 0.53
CA ASP A 75 -21.85 27.93 1.97
C ASP A 75 -21.32 29.12 2.82
N LYS A 76 -20.83 30.18 2.19
CA LYS A 76 -20.26 31.38 2.85
C LYS A 76 -19.08 31.06 3.78
N LYS A 77 -18.33 30.03 3.48
CA LYS A 77 -17.11 29.63 4.20
C LYS A 77 -15.82 30.15 3.57
N LEU A 78 -15.90 30.61 2.32
CA LEU A 78 -14.80 31.18 1.57
C LEU A 78 -15.30 32.40 0.77
N SER A 79 -14.47 33.46 0.63
CA SER A 79 -14.80 34.54 -0.27
C SER A 79 -14.62 34.12 -1.73
N GLN A 80 -15.35 34.79 -2.67
CA GLN A 80 -15.17 34.50 -4.10
C GLN A 80 -13.73 34.80 -4.55
N ALA A 81 -13.14 35.90 -4.04
CA ALA A 81 -11.77 36.31 -4.39
C ALA A 81 -10.73 35.24 -3.96
N ASP A 82 -10.90 34.67 -2.76
CA ASP A 82 -10.01 33.60 -2.27
C ASP A 82 -10.21 32.29 -3.04
N ALA A 83 -11.45 31.99 -3.40
CA ALA A 83 -11.77 30.80 -4.24
C ALA A 83 -11.15 30.95 -5.62
N ASP A 84 -11.26 32.11 -6.25
CA ASP A 84 -10.67 32.38 -7.57
C ASP A 84 -9.13 32.29 -7.53
N SER A 85 -8.53 32.81 -6.45
CA SER A 85 -7.08 32.70 -6.21
C SER A 85 -6.65 31.24 -6.06
N ALA A 86 -7.36 30.46 -5.23
CA ALA A 86 -7.07 29.03 -5.02
C ALA A 86 -7.32 28.19 -6.30
N ALA A 87 -8.36 28.49 -7.06
CA ALA A 87 -8.66 27.83 -8.32
C ALA A 87 -7.60 28.11 -9.42
N GLY A 88 -6.97 29.29 -9.36
CA GLY A 88 -5.91 29.70 -10.28
C GLY A 88 -4.55 29.04 -10.05
N VAL A 89 -4.37 28.33 -8.93
CA VAL A 89 -3.12 27.65 -8.63
C VAL A 89 -2.98 26.40 -9.52
N ASP A 90 -1.82 26.26 -10.16
CA ASP A 90 -1.49 25.05 -10.92
C ASP A 90 -1.30 23.86 -9.98
N MET A 91 -2.15 22.83 -10.16
CA MET A 91 -2.13 21.61 -9.35
C MET A 91 -0.78 20.88 -9.43
N ALA A 92 -0.17 20.85 -10.61
CA ALA A 92 1.11 20.17 -10.80
C ALA A 92 2.24 20.78 -9.97
N SER A 93 2.19 22.11 -9.77
CA SER A 93 3.20 22.82 -8.97
C SER A 93 3.10 22.57 -7.46
N ARG A 94 1.98 21.97 -7.02
CA ARG A 94 1.73 21.65 -5.61
C ARG A 94 2.16 20.24 -5.23
N LEU A 95 2.29 19.35 -6.23
CA LEU A 95 2.62 17.95 -5.95
C LEU A 95 4.05 17.79 -5.45
N ASP A 96 4.17 17.29 -4.23
CA ASP A 96 5.44 16.97 -3.58
C ASP A 96 5.25 15.73 -2.69
N ASP A 97 5.79 14.60 -3.12
CA ASP A 97 5.66 13.34 -2.40
C ASP A 97 6.81 13.19 -1.40
N THR A 98 6.57 13.61 -0.18
CA THR A 98 7.50 13.39 0.94
C THR A 98 7.04 12.28 1.87
N TYR A 99 5.96 11.58 1.52
CA TYR A 99 5.40 10.52 2.33
C TYR A 99 6.34 9.32 2.41
N GLN A 100 6.84 9.07 3.59
CA GLN A 100 7.73 7.92 3.86
C GLN A 100 6.96 6.65 4.26
N GLY A 101 5.64 6.70 4.19
CA GLY A 101 4.79 5.72 4.86
C GLY A 101 4.79 5.94 6.37
N THR A 102 3.84 5.37 7.07
CA THR A 102 3.92 5.27 8.53
C THR A 102 4.94 4.19 8.91
N GLY A 103 6.11 4.25 8.34
CA GLY A 103 7.35 3.49 8.59
C GLY A 103 7.26 2.00 9.00
N ASP A 104 6.17 1.59 9.61
CA ASP A 104 5.94 0.23 10.08
C ASP A 104 4.70 -0.46 9.46
N ASP A 105 3.74 0.28 8.89
CA ASP A 105 2.43 -0.28 8.55
C ASP A 105 2.46 -1.22 7.32
N TYR A 106 3.47 -1.11 6.45
CA TYR A 106 3.62 -2.01 5.30
C TYR A 106 5.07 -2.47 5.10
N LYS A 107 5.77 -2.62 6.22
CA LYS A 107 7.19 -2.97 6.25
C LYS A 107 7.51 -4.30 5.57
N TYR A 108 6.59 -5.25 5.61
CA TYR A 108 6.73 -6.59 5.02
C TYR A 108 5.54 -6.92 4.12
N PRO A 109 5.43 -6.27 2.93
CA PRO A 109 4.24 -6.33 2.09
C PRO A 109 3.77 -7.75 1.79
N SER A 110 4.68 -8.60 1.33
CA SER A 110 4.33 -9.99 0.96
C SER A 110 3.82 -10.82 2.14
N TYR A 111 4.36 -10.61 3.34
CA TYR A 111 3.89 -11.29 4.54
C TYR A 111 2.51 -10.77 4.95
N PHE A 112 2.34 -9.45 4.96
CA PHE A 112 1.07 -8.81 5.27
C PHE A 112 -0.05 -9.26 4.33
N ASP A 113 0.21 -9.26 3.03
CA ASP A 113 -0.76 -9.71 2.02
C ASP A 113 -1.15 -11.17 2.21
N ALA A 114 -0.17 -12.04 2.53
CA ALA A 114 -0.44 -13.44 2.83
C ALA A 114 -1.33 -13.61 4.08
N VAL A 115 -1.14 -12.79 5.11
CA VAL A 115 -1.97 -12.78 6.32
C VAL A 115 -3.41 -12.38 6.00
N ILE A 116 -3.61 -11.31 5.21
CA ILE A 116 -4.95 -10.87 4.78
C ILE A 116 -5.61 -11.94 3.92
N GLU A 117 -4.87 -12.53 2.98
CA GLU A 117 -5.39 -13.60 2.12
C GLU A 117 -5.83 -14.83 2.93
N GLU A 118 -5.03 -15.24 3.91
CA GLU A 118 -5.36 -16.36 4.80
C GLU A 118 -6.57 -16.02 5.68
N ALA A 119 -6.62 -14.83 6.27
CA ALA A 119 -7.75 -14.38 7.07
C ALA A 119 -9.06 -14.38 6.27
N THR A 120 -9.01 -13.90 5.04
CA THR A 120 -10.15 -13.91 4.12
C THR A 120 -10.61 -15.34 3.81
N LYS A 121 -9.68 -16.23 3.48
CA LYS A 121 -10.00 -17.62 3.12
C LYS A 121 -10.48 -18.46 4.31
N THR A 122 -9.84 -18.28 5.47
CA THR A 122 -10.07 -19.16 6.63
C THR A 122 -11.28 -18.71 7.45
N TYR A 123 -11.47 -17.41 7.61
CA TYR A 123 -12.52 -16.86 8.45
C TYR A 123 -13.69 -16.26 7.67
N GLY A 124 -13.60 -16.20 6.33
CA GLY A 124 -14.65 -15.66 5.47
C GLY A 124 -14.83 -14.13 5.62
N LEU A 125 -13.85 -13.44 6.17
CA LEU A 125 -13.86 -11.99 6.32
C LEU A 125 -13.54 -11.33 4.97
N SER A 126 -14.24 -10.25 4.62
CA SER A 126 -13.81 -9.41 3.52
C SER A 126 -12.60 -8.56 3.94
N GLU A 127 -11.80 -8.12 2.98
CA GLU A 127 -10.68 -7.20 3.23
C GLU A 127 -11.13 -5.92 3.92
N ASP A 128 -12.24 -5.38 3.44
CA ASP A 128 -12.87 -4.19 4.00
C ASP A 128 -13.19 -4.36 5.48
N GLU A 129 -13.69 -5.52 5.89
CA GLU A 129 -13.96 -5.82 7.29
C GLU A 129 -12.67 -5.93 8.10
N ILE A 130 -11.64 -6.59 7.55
CA ILE A 130 -10.35 -6.74 8.23
C ILE A 130 -9.73 -5.36 8.50
N VAL A 131 -9.74 -4.48 7.51
CA VAL A 131 -9.13 -3.15 7.61
C VAL A 131 -9.97 -2.18 8.46
N LYS A 132 -11.32 -2.21 8.31
CA LYS A 132 -12.21 -1.22 8.94
C LYS A 132 -12.59 -1.54 10.38
N ASN A 133 -12.62 -2.82 10.77
CA ASN A 133 -13.14 -3.23 12.08
C ASN A 133 -12.07 -3.26 13.19
N GLY A 134 -10.83 -2.87 12.90
CA GLY A 134 -9.75 -2.79 13.88
C GLY A 134 -9.36 -4.14 14.48
N TYR A 135 -9.42 -5.21 13.69
CA TYR A 135 -8.97 -6.54 14.12
C TYR A 135 -7.50 -6.53 14.53
N LYS A 136 -7.19 -7.26 15.58
CA LYS A 136 -5.82 -7.59 15.96
C LYS A 136 -5.50 -8.99 15.48
N ILE A 137 -4.64 -9.10 14.49
CA ILE A 137 -4.23 -10.38 13.92
C ILE A 137 -2.85 -10.73 14.47
N TYR A 138 -2.77 -11.80 15.25
CA TYR A 138 -1.53 -12.32 15.80
C TYR A 138 -0.96 -13.34 14.82
N THR A 139 0.31 -13.18 14.48
CA THR A 139 1.02 -14.05 13.54
C THR A 139 2.21 -14.71 14.20
N GLU A 140 2.73 -15.77 13.59
CA GLU A 140 3.93 -16.49 14.02
C GLU A 140 5.22 -15.95 13.37
N MET A 141 5.17 -14.73 12.82
CA MET A 141 6.33 -14.11 12.20
C MET A 141 7.48 -13.93 13.19
N ASP A 142 8.67 -14.37 12.79
CA ASP A 142 9.91 -14.01 13.46
C ASP A 142 10.48 -12.74 12.81
N ALA A 143 10.52 -11.66 13.58
CA ALA A 143 10.90 -10.34 13.06
C ALA A 143 12.32 -10.30 12.49
N ASN A 144 13.27 -11.06 13.06
CA ASN A 144 14.65 -11.12 12.58
C ASN A 144 14.76 -11.92 11.30
N SER A 145 14.10 -13.07 11.24
CA SER A 145 14.06 -13.90 10.02
C SER A 145 13.41 -13.13 8.87
N GLN A 146 12.28 -12.49 9.10
CA GLN A 146 11.58 -11.69 8.10
C GLN A 146 12.44 -10.51 7.62
N ALA A 147 13.07 -9.76 8.53
CA ALA A 147 13.92 -8.62 8.18
C ALA A 147 15.12 -9.05 7.33
N ASN A 148 15.81 -10.13 7.71
CA ASN A 148 16.95 -10.65 6.97
C ASN A 148 16.56 -11.16 5.58
N MET A 149 15.42 -11.85 5.46
CA MET A 149 14.89 -12.29 4.18
C MET A 149 14.55 -11.08 3.30
N GLN A 150 13.85 -10.09 3.84
CA GLN A 150 13.46 -8.88 3.14
C GLN A 150 14.70 -8.13 2.61
N GLN A 151 15.69 -7.89 3.45
CA GLN A 151 16.96 -7.23 3.06
C GLN A 151 17.69 -7.99 1.95
N THR A 152 17.69 -9.33 2.00
CA THR A 152 18.31 -10.15 0.94
C THR A 152 17.61 -9.96 -0.40
N TYR A 153 16.27 -9.89 -0.40
CA TYR A 153 15.46 -9.73 -1.61
C TYR A 153 15.45 -8.30 -2.16
N GLU A 154 15.74 -7.30 -1.35
CA GLU A 154 15.97 -5.92 -1.77
C GLU A 154 17.26 -5.75 -2.54
N ASN A 155 18.27 -6.59 -2.27
CA ASN A 155 19.52 -6.59 -3.01
C ASN A 155 19.38 -7.32 -4.35
N THR A 156 18.89 -6.61 -5.37
CA THR A 156 18.65 -7.15 -6.71
C THR A 156 19.88 -7.73 -7.39
N TYR A 157 21.10 -7.34 -6.99
CA TYR A 157 22.36 -7.89 -7.51
C TYR A 157 22.58 -9.37 -7.17
N LEU A 158 21.85 -9.91 -6.21
CA LEU A 158 21.92 -11.34 -5.86
C LEU A 158 21.11 -12.23 -6.83
N PHE A 159 20.32 -11.63 -7.71
CA PHE A 159 19.42 -12.34 -8.61
C PHE A 159 19.85 -12.18 -10.07
N PRO A 160 19.76 -13.23 -10.91
CA PRO A 160 20.09 -13.15 -12.32
C PRO A 160 19.27 -12.09 -13.05
N THR A 161 19.89 -11.42 -13.99
CA THR A 161 19.22 -10.50 -14.93
C THR A 161 19.16 -11.11 -16.31
N SER A 162 18.07 -10.84 -17.03
CA SER A 162 17.87 -11.23 -18.42
C SER A 162 18.81 -10.45 -19.32
N GLU A 163 19.52 -11.13 -20.22
CA GLU A 163 20.37 -10.48 -21.22
C GLU A 163 19.58 -9.75 -22.31
N SER A 164 18.29 -10.12 -22.50
CA SER A 164 17.47 -9.60 -23.58
C SER A 164 16.78 -8.26 -23.24
N ASP A 165 16.40 -8.06 -21.99
CA ASP A 165 15.59 -6.90 -21.56
C ASP A 165 16.07 -6.26 -20.24
N GLY A 166 17.12 -6.80 -19.62
CA GLY A 166 17.65 -6.32 -18.35
C GLY A 166 16.76 -6.58 -17.13
N SER A 167 15.66 -7.32 -17.28
CA SER A 167 14.77 -7.63 -16.16
C SER A 167 15.42 -8.56 -15.15
N THR A 168 15.18 -8.32 -13.87
CA THR A 168 15.66 -9.18 -12.78
C THR A 168 14.75 -10.39 -12.62
N ALA A 169 15.34 -11.58 -12.50
CA ALA A 169 14.59 -12.81 -12.26
C ALA A 169 13.80 -12.72 -10.96
N GLN A 170 12.53 -13.03 -11.02
CA GLN A 170 11.67 -13.05 -9.84
C GLN A 170 11.85 -14.34 -9.04
N SER A 171 11.82 -14.19 -7.74
CA SER A 171 11.97 -15.27 -6.76
C SER A 171 11.09 -14.99 -5.56
N ALA A 172 10.80 -16.04 -4.80
CA ALA A 172 10.08 -15.97 -3.54
C ALA A 172 10.64 -17.01 -2.56
N SER A 173 10.52 -16.73 -1.27
CA SER A 173 10.95 -17.64 -0.22
C SER A 173 9.98 -17.65 0.95
N VAL A 174 9.84 -18.81 1.59
CA VAL A 174 9.08 -19.00 2.82
C VAL A 174 9.96 -19.72 3.83
N ALA A 175 10.07 -19.17 5.04
CA ALA A 175 10.73 -19.80 6.17
C ALA A 175 9.68 -20.43 7.09
N LEU A 176 9.80 -21.74 7.33
CA LEU A 176 8.89 -22.49 8.18
C LEU A 176 9.61 -23.00 9.43
N ASP A 177 8.92 -22.99 10.54
CA ASP A 177 9.31 -23.73 11.73
C ASP A 177 9.06 -25.24 11.48
N PRO A 178 10.11 -26.08 11.48
CA PRO A 178 9.94 -27.49 11.14
C PRO A 178 9.15 -28.29 12.19
N THR A 179 9.00 -27.77 13.39
CA THR A 179 8.29 -28.43 14.50
C THR A 179 6.80 -28.12 14.48
N THR A 180 6.44 -26.88 14.18
CA THR A 180 5.05 -26.39 14.25
C THR A 180 4.41 -26.19 12.90
N GLY A 181 5.21 -26.03 11.84
CA GLY A 181 4.76 -25.63 10.50
C GLY A 181 4.45 -24.12 10.37
N ALA A 182 4.70 -23.35 11.44
CA ALA A 182 4.42 -21.90 11.45
C ALA A 182 5.30 -21.16 10.45
N VAL A 183 4.71 -20.18 9.74
CA VAL A 183 5.42 -19.32 8.80
C VAL A 183 6.16 -18.22 9.58
N ARG A 184 7.48 -18.36 9.68
CA ARG A 184 8.38 -17.44 10.39
C ARG A 184 8.81 -16.26 9.53
N GLY A 185 8.79 -16.42 8.21
CA GLY A 185 9.12 -15.36 7.25
C GLY A 185 8.60 -15.68 5.87
N LEU A 186 8.25 -14.65 5.12
CA LEU A 186 7.76 -14.77 3.75
C LEU A 186 8.13 -13.53 2.94
N VAL A 187 8.82 -13.75 1.81
CA VAL A 187 9.09 -12.71 0.82
C VAL A 187 8.58 -13.21 -0.53
N GLY A 188 7.72 -12.44 -1.15
CA GLY A 188 6.98 -12.85 -2.34
C GLY A 188 7.58 -12.41 -3.67
N ARG A 189 8.59 -11.51 -3.67
CA ARG A 189 9.23 -11.03 -4.91
C ARG A 189 10.57 -10.36 -4.65
N VAL A 190 11.38 -10.27 -5.71
CA VAL A 190 12.65 -9.53 -5.73
C VAL A 190 12.37 -8.03 -5.95
N GLY A 191 13.18 -7.17 -5.33
CA GLY A 191 13.04 -5.71 -5.42
C GLY A 191 12.30 -5.09 -4.22
N GLY A 192 11.73 -5.93 -3.36
CA GLY A 192 11.25 -5.56 -2.02
C GLY A 192 10.25 -4.40 -1.97
N THR A 193 10.56 -3.48 -1.06
CA THR A 193 9.72 -2.33 -0.73
C THR A 193 9.78 -1.17 -1.72
N SER A 194 10.68 -1.19 -2.69
CA SER A 194 10.80 -0.12 -3.68
C SER A 194 9.63 -0.07 -4.67
N ASP A 195 8.88 -1.16 -4.79
CA ASP A 195 7.62 -1.23 -5.54
C ASP A 195 6.46 -1.26 -4.53
N THR A 196 6.09 -0.08 -4.06
CA THR A 196 5.10 0.15 -3.01
C THR A 196 3.66 -0.06 -3.46
N THR A 197 3.44 -0.71 -4.61
CA THR A 197 2.09 -1.02 -5.07
C THR A 197 1.42 -1.96 -4.07
N PHE A 198 0.38 -1.50 -3.44
CA PHE A 198 -0.45 -2.28 -2.54
C PHE A 198 -0.94 -3.55 -3.27
N ARG A 199 -0.73 -4.73 -2.65
CA ARG A 199 -1.17 -6.01 -3.22
C ARG A 199 -0.51 -6.44 -4.52
N ASN A 200 0.78 -6.26 -4.62
CA ASN A 200 1.56 -6.83 -5.72
C ASN A 200 1.50 -8.36 -5.76
N PHE A 201 1.69 -8.91 -6.95
CA PHE A 201 1.70 -10.37 -7.14
C PHE A 201 2.73 -11.04 -6.24
N ASN A 202 2.27 -11.94 -5.37
CA ASN A 202 3.09 -12.68 -4.42
C ASN A 202 3.44 -14.05 -4.99
N TYR A 203 4.68 -14.20 -5.46
CA TYR A 203 5.16 -15.46 -6.04
C TYR A 203 5.18 -16.62 -5.04
N ALA A 204 5.22 -16.34 -3.72
CA ALA A 204 5.19 -17.38 -2.70
C ALA A 204 3.81 -18.02 -2.52
N THR A 205 2.72 -17.22 -2.64
CA THR A 205 1.35 -17.69 -2.38
C THR A 205 0.51 -17.85 -3.64
N GLN A 206 0.79 -17.07 -4.69
CA GLN A 206 0.00 -17.03 -5.92
C GLN A 206 0.70 -17.65 -7.12
N GLY A 207 2.04 -17.75 -7.07
CA GLY A 207 2.84 -18.34 -8.15
C GLY A 207 2.59 -19.83 -8.32
N LYS A 208 2.33 -20.26 -9.56
CA LYS A 208 2.17 -21.68 -9.92
C LYS A 208 3.29 -22.10 -10.85
N ARG A 209 4.12 -23.05 -10.43
CA ARG A 209 5.19 -23.63 -11.22
C ARG A 209 5.27 -25.14 -11.01
N SER A 210 5.81 -25.83 -12.00
CA SER A 210 6.16 -27.24 -11.84
C SER A 210 7.22 -27.40 -10.75
N PRO A 211 7.00 -28.24 -9.73
CA PRO A 211 7.95 -28.44 -8.64
C PRO A 211 9.23 -29.15 -9.08
N GLY A 212 9.21 -29.83 -10.23
CA GLY A 212 10.34 -30.63 -10.66
C GLY A 212 10.80 -31.61 -9.57
N SER A 213 12.10 -31.76 -9.38
CA SER A 213 12.68 -32.68 -8.38
C SER A 213 12.44 -32.29 -6.93
N THR A 214 11.98 -31.06 -6.65
CA THR A 214 11.68 -30.62 -5.27
C THR A 214 10.47 -31.34 -4.67
N ILE A 215 9.66 -32.03 -5.48
CA ILE A 215 8.55 -32.84 -5.00
C ILE A 215 9.01 -34.18 -4.39
N LYS A 216 10.25 -34.62 -4.65
CA LYS A 216 10.74 -35.94 -4.20
C LYS A 216 10.64 -36.20 -2.69
N PRO A 217 10.92 -35.23 -1.80
CA PRO A 217 10.75 -35.42 -0.37
C PRO A 217 9.30 -35.80 -0.01
N LEU A 218 8.31 -35.19 -0.67
CA LEU A 218 6.89 -35.41 -0.36
C LEU A 218 6.32 -36.68 -0.97
N VAL A 219 6.72 -37.05 -2.19
CA VAL A 219 6.08 -38.14 -2.94
C VAL A 219 6.95 -39.40 -2.93
N VAL A 220 8.27 -39.26 -2.99
CA VAL A 220 9.18 -40.44 -3.10
C VAL A 220 9.67 -40.83 -1.71
N TYR A 221 10.27 -39.92 -0.96
CA TYR A 221 10.90 -40.30 0.31
C TYR A 221 9.88 -40.53 1.43
N ALA A 222 8.80 -39.76 1.48
CA ALA A 222 7.73 -40.03 2.44
C ALA A 222 7.13 -41.43 2.28
N CYS A 223 6.92 -41.89 1.03
CA CYS A 223 6.43 -43.26 0.76
C CYS A 223 7.43 -44.34 1.11
N LEU A 224 8.74 -44.03 1.22
CA LEU A 224 9.77 -45.02 1.59
C LEU A 224 10.00 -45.11 3.10
N LEU A 225 9.47 -44.15 3.87
CA LEU A 225 9.62 -44.05 5.34
C LEU A 225 8.44 -44.69 6.09
N TYR A 226 7.40 -45.11 5.38
CA TYR A 226 6.24 -45.81 5.88
C TYR A 226 6.15 -47.20 5.15
#